data_efc619d2e1e45245832b1f5fbb1e82ad
#
_entry.id   efc619d2e1e45245832b1f5fbb1e82ad
#
_cell.length_a   1.000
_cell.length_b   1.000
_cell.length_c   1.000
_cell.angle_alpha   90.00
_cell.angle_beta   90.00
_cell.angle_gamma   90.00
#
_symmetry.space_group_name_H-M   'P 1'
#
loop_
_entity.id
_entity.type
_entity.pdbx_description
1 polymer ?
#
loop_
_entity_poly.entity_id
_entity_poly.type
_entity_poly.pdbx_seq_one_letter_code
_entity_poly.pdbx_strand_id
1 'polypeptide(L)'
;ILIKILSHFKIDFSVLHDIDSPKTSAGDRVNSAYSINKTISDTVTEARKAGLNVTYRCSCPNFEIHHQMELPSKDKPFRSWKAVQEQGNVRSSIETVLKELISVCNDIPSNDGTNYEDTLKNWIVLNHKQDEPCYKF
;
A
#
# COMPACT_ATOMS: atom_id res chain seq x y z
N ILE A 1 -14.46 7.32 0.98
CA ILE A 1 -15.19 8.59 1.24
C ILE A 1 -14.21 9.77 1.18
N LEU A 2 -13.11 9.80 1.94
CA LEU A 2 -12.19 10.95 2.03
C LEU A 2 -11.63 11.38 0.66
N ILE A 3 -11.15 10.44 -0.17
CA ILE A 3 -10.62 10.74 -1.50
C ILE A 3 -11.66 11.48 -2.36
N LYS A 4 -12.94 11.04 -2.33
CA LYS A 4 -14.02 11.72 -3.07
C LYS A 4 -14.28 13.15 -2.58
N ILE A 5 -14.14 13.38 -1.29
CA ILE A 5 -14.26 14.73 -0.70
C ILE A 5 -13.12 15.62 -1.21
N LEU A 6 -11.87 15.16 -1.12
CA LEU A 6 -10.70 15.91 -1.61
C LEU A 6 -10.83 16.23 -3.10
N SER A 7 -11.25 15.24 -3.90
CA SER A 7 -11.48 15.42 -5.33
C SER A 7 -12.59 16.44 -5.62
N HIS A 8 -13.67 16.43 -4.85
CA HIS A 8 -14.75 17.39 -5.01
C HIS A 8 -14.29 18.84 -4.76
N PHE A 9 -13.45 19.04 -3.75
CA PHE A 9 -12.88 20.36 -3.44
C PHE A 9 -11.64 20.71 -4.26
N LYS A 10 -11.23 19.86 -5.23
CA LYS A 10 -10.05 20.03 -6.07
C LYS A 10 -8.76 20.22 -5.26
N ILE A 11 -8.62 19.45 -4.20
CA ILE A 11 -7.43 19.43 -3.35
C ILE A 11 -6.53 18.29 -3.82
N ASP A 12 -5.27 18.59 -4.12
CA ASP A 12 -4.24 17.59 -4.39
C ASP A 12 -3.97 16.76 -3.13
N PHE A 13 -3.69 15.47 -3.29
CA PHE A 13 -3.52 14.57 -2.15
C PHE A 13 -2.56 13.42 -2.46
N SER A 14 -2.13 12.76 -1.40
CA SER A 14 -1.34 11.52 -1.50
C SER A 14 -2.08 10.36 -0.84
N VAL A 15 -1.94 9.17 -1.41
CA VAL A 15 -2.53 7.93 -0.91
C VAL A 15 -1.44 6.92 -0.62
N LEU A 16 -1.46 6.36 0.57
CA LEU A 16 -0.71 5.16 0.95
C LEU A 16 -1.70 4.15 1.52
N HIS A 17 -1.65 2.92 1.03
CA HIS A 17 -2.49 1.82 1.54
C HIS A 17 -1.80 0.46 1.41
N ASP A 18 -2.29 -0.52 2.13
CA ASP A 18 -1.86 -1.91 2.02
C ASP A 18 -2.60 -2.61 0.88
N ILE A 19 -1.90 -3.48 0.13
CA ILE A 19 -2.55 -4.33 -0.89
C ILE A 19 -3.33 -5.45 -0.22
N ASP A 20 -2.77 -6.02 0.85
CA ASP A 20 -3.28 -7.22 1.50
C ASP A 20 -3.24 -8.51 0.64
N SER A 21 -3.66 -9.62 1.20
CA SER A 21 -3.78 -10.87 0.49
C SER A 21 -5.15 -11.02 -0.19
N PRO A 22 -5.25 -11.66 -1.38
CA PRO A 22 -6.51 -11.82 -2.10
C PRO A 22 -7.58 -12.59 -1.33
N LYS A 23 -7.14 -13.56 -0.53
CA LYS A 23 -8.04 -14.41 0.27
C LYS A 23 -7.70 -14.36 1.75
N THR A 24 -8.62 -14.81 2.57
CA THR A 24 -8.39 -15.05 4.00
C THR A 24 -7.26 -16.06 4.21
N SER A 25 -6.70 -16.11 5.39
CA SER A 25 -5.58 -17.04 5.71
C SER A 25 -5.91 -18.50 5.40
N ALA A 26 -7.17 -18.91 5.52
CA ALA A 26 -7.63 -20.24 5.17
C ALA A 26 -7.80 -20.47 3.66
N GLY A 27 -7.80 -19.41 2.85
CA GLY A 27 -7.99 -19.48 1.39
C GLY A 27 -9.43 -19.73 0.93
N ASP A 28 -10.38 -19.75 1.85
CA ASP A 28 -11.80 -20.13 1.61
C ASP A 28 -12.66 -18.96 1.14
N ARG A 29 -12.27 -17.72 1.45
CA ARG A 29 -13.04 -16.50 1.17
C ARG A 29 -12.17 -15.40 0.60
N VAL A 30 -12.80 -14.53 -0.18
CA VAL A 30 -12.17 -13.29 -0.63
C VAL A 30 -11.91 -12.39 0.58
N ASN A 31 -10.72 -11.82 0.64
CA ASN A 31 -10.38 -10.83 1.65
C ASN A 31 -11.04 -9.49 1.29
N SER A 32 -11.89 -8.97 2.17
CA SER A 32 -12.58 -7.69 1.95
C SER A 32 -11.61 -6.51 1.87
N ALA A 33 -10.48 -6.54 2.59
CA ALA A 33 -9.46 -5.52 2.52
C ALA A 33 -8.84 -5.47 1.11
N TYR A 34 -8.47 -6.63 0.55
CA TYR A 34 -7.96 -6.72 -0.82
C TYR A 34 -8.96 -6.19 -1.86
N SER A 35 -10.25 -6.48 -1.68
CA SER A 35 -11.30 -6.05 -2.62
C SER A 35 -11.43 -4.53 -2.76
N ILE A 36 -10.95 -3.76 -1.77
CA ILE A 36 -10.99 -2.30 -1.77
C ILE A 36 -9.95 -1.71 -2.73
N ASN A 37 -8.86 -2.43 -3.04
CA ASN A 37 -7.78 -1.93 -3.90
C ASN A 37 -8.29 -1.38 -5.24
N LYS A 38 -9.19 -2.11 -5.89
CA LYS A 38 -9.78 -1.66 -7.15
C LYS A 38 -10.51 -0.31 -7.00
N THR A 39 -11.28 -0.16 -5.95
CA THR A 39 -12.02 1.09 -5.68
C THR A 39 -11.06 2.25 -5.44
N ILE A 40 -9.95 2.02 -4.71
CA ILE A 40 -8.93 3.04 -4.47
C ILE A 40 -8.27 3.43 -5.80
N SER A 41 -7.80 2.45 -6.56
CA SER A 41 -7.13 2.66 -7.84
C SER A 41 -8.02 3.40 -8.85
N ASP A 42 -9.27 2.99 -9.00
CA ASP A 42 -10.26 3.64 -9.88
C ASP A 42 -10.48 5.10 -9.44
N THR A 43 -10.64 5.34 -8.14
CA THR A 43 -10.88 6.70 -7.61
C THR A 43 -9.67 7.62 -7.79
N VAL A 44 -8.45 7.10 -7.61
CA VAL A 44 -7.21 7.85 -7.90
C VAL A 44 -7.10 8.17 -9.38
N THR A 45 -7.40 7.21 -10.25
CA THR A 45 -7.39 7.39 -11.70
C THR A 45 -8.38 8.47 -12.14
N GLU A 46 -9.58 8.48 -11.59
CA GLU A 46 -10.59 9.52 -11.85
C GLU A 46 -10.13 10.90 -11.38
N ALA A 47 -9.53 10.99 -10.19
CA ALA A 47 -9.00 12.24 -9.66
C ALA A 47 -7.90 12.81 -10.57
N ARG A 48 -6.97 11.97 -11.03
CA ARG A 48 -5.91 12.37 -11.99
C ARG A 48 -6.50 12.84 -13.34
N LYS A 49 -7.50 12.14 -13.86
CA LYS A 49 -8.22 12.57 -15.08
C LYS A 49 -8.93 13.91 -14.91
N ALA A 50 -9.36 14.24 -13.69
CA ALA A 50 -9.94 15.54 -13.35
C ALA A 50 -8.88 16.65 -13.15
N GLY A 51 -7.59 16.35 -13.37
CA GLY A 51 -6.49 17.32 -13.31
C GLY A 51 -5.87 17.50 -11.93
N LEU A 52 -6.14 16.61 -10.98
CA LEU A 52 -5.52 16.66 -9.65
C LEU A 52 -4.14 15.99 -9.64
N ASN A 53 -3.22 16.55 -8.87
CA ASN A 53 -1.95 15.89 -8.57
C ASN A 53 -2.18 14.88 -7.45
N VAL A 54 -2.12 13.60 -7.80
CA VAL A 54 -2.31 12.51 -6.83
C VAL A 54 -1.09 11.61 -6.83
N THR A 55 -0.35 11.61 -5.73
CA THR A 55 0.70 10.61 -5.47
C THR A 55 0.04 9.35 -4.90
N TYR A 56 0.33 8.19 -5.49
CA TYR A 56 -0.27 6.92 -5.10
C TYR A 56 0.80 5.88 -4.87
N ARG A 57 0.81 5.31 -3.65
CA ARG A 57 1.73 4.25 -3.23
C ARG A 57 0.96 3.14 -2.55
N CYS A 58 1.45 1.92 -2.71
CA CYS A 58 0.96 0.77 -1.97
C CYS A 58 2.08 0.03 -1.25
N SER A 59 1.77 -0.50 -0.08
CA SER A 59 2.63 -1.43 0.65
C SER A 59 2.27 -2.86 0.26
N CYS A 60 3.27 -3.65 -0.11
CA CYS A 60 3.07 -5.01 -0.61
C CYS A 60 3.73 -6.05 0.32
N PRO A 61 2.98 -7.04 0.82
CA PRO A 61 1.53 -7.13 0.81
C PRO A 61 0.86 -6.18 1.81
N ASN A 62 1.57 -5.76 2.85
CA ASN A 62 1.16 -4.79 3.87
C ASN A 62 2.34 -3.95 4.33
N PHE A 63 2.08 -2.92 5.12
CA PHE A 63 3.06 -1.96 5.57
C PHE A 63 4.20 -2.60 6.37
N GLU A 64 3.87 -3.49 7.28
CA GLU A 64 4.88 -4.11 8.15
C GLU A 64 5.86 -4.97 7.36
N ILE A 65 5.36 -5.84 6.48
CA ILE A 65 6.20 -6.72 5.67
C ILE A 65 7.00 -5.90 4.65
N HIS A 66 6.37 -4.90 4.03
CA HIS A 66 7.03 -4.02 3.06
C HIS A 66 8.26 -3.32 3.67
N HIS A 67 8.15 -2.88 4.90
CA HIS A 67 9.22 -2.20 5.63
C HIS A 67 10.05 -3.13 6.52
N GLN A 68 9.93 -4.46 6.34
CA GLN A 68 10.70 -5.47 7.08
C GLN A 68 10.53 -5.37 8.61
N MET A 69 9.35 -4.99 9.05
CA MET A 69 9.02 -4.95 10.48
C MET A 69 8.45 -6.28 10.94
N GLU A 70 9.15 -6.95 11.84
CA GLU A 70 8.64 -8.15 12.53
C GLU A 70 7.82 -7.71 13.75
N LEU A 71 6.51 -7.56 13.55
CA LEU A 71 5.61 -7.11 14.61
C LEU A 71 4.66 -8.23 15.06
N PRO A 72 4.58 -8.51 16.36
CA PRO A 72 3.50 -9.33 16.88
C PRO A 72 2.15 -8.64 16.73
N SER A 73 1.07 -9.44 16.73
CA SER A 73 -0.29 -8.94 16.49
C SER A 73 -0.80 -7.92 17.52
N LYS A 74 -0.18 -7.90 18.71
CA LYS A 74 -0.59 -6.99 19.80
C LYS A 74 0.31 -5.75 19.85
N ASP A 75 -0.27 -4.62 20.23
CA ASP A 75 0.42 -3.35 20.45
C ASP A 75 1.17 -2.82 19.20
N LYS A 76 0.65 -3.09 18.02
CA LYS A 76 1.27 -2.69 16.75
C LYS A 76 1.71 -1.22 16.69
N PRO A 77 0.91 -0.22 17.10
CA PRO A 77 1.35 1.19 17.03
C PRO A 77 2.61 1.48 17.82
N PHE A 78 2.69 0.99 19.07
CA PHE A 78 3.86 1.17 19.92
C PHE A 78 5.09 0.45 19.36
N ARG A 79 4.91 -0.78 18.87
CA ARG A 79 6.00 -1.58 18.32
C ARG A 79 6.51 -1.04 16.98
N SER A 80 5.62 -0.53 16.13
CA SER A 80 6.03 0.17 14.90
C SER A 80 6.86 1.41 15.21
N TRP A 81 6.42 2.22 16.18
CA TRP A 81 7.18 3.37 16.65
C TRP A 81 8.57 2.95 17.16
N LYS A 82 8.64 1.90 17.98
CA LYS A 82 9.90 1.37 18.50
C LYS A 82 10.82 0.87 17.38
N ALA A 83 10.29 0.11 16.41
CA ALA A 83 11.05 -0.36 15.25
C ALA A 83 11.66 0.81 14.46
N VAL A 84 10.90 1.88 14.22
CA VAL A 84 11.41 3.11 13.57
C VAL A 84 12.53 3.78 14.38
N GLN A 85 12.48 3.73 15.71
CA GLN A 85 13.53 4.30 16.56
C GLN A 85 14.80 3.46 16.61
N GLU A 86 14.67 2.14 16.64
CA GLU A 86 15.76 1.20 16.90
C GLU A 86 16.38 0.58 15.64
N GLN A 87 15.64 0.53 14.52
CA GLN A 87 16.07 -0.15 13.29
C GLN A 87 16.26 0.87 12.15
N GLY A 88 17.51 1.18 11.84
CA GLY A 88 17.85 2.18 10.81
C GLY A 88 17.35 1.86 9.42
N ASN A 89 17.32 0.58 9.02
CA ASN A 89 16.76 0.14 7.74
C ASN A 89 15.25 0.38 7.64
N VAL A 90 14.49 0.08 8.70
CA VAL A 90 13.05 0.36 8.79
C VAL A 90 12.80 1.86 8.66
N ARG A 91 13.53 2.65 9.46
CA ARG A 91 13.45 4.11 9.42
C ARG A 91 13.70 4.67 8.02
N SER A 92 14.82 4.29 7.39
CA SER A 92 15.17 4.78 6.05
C SER A 92 14.15 4.40 4.99
N SER A 93 13.60 3.18 5.07
CA SER A 93 12.56 2.71 4.14
C SER A 93 11.28 3.55 4.28
N ILE A 94 10.82 3.82 5.51
CA ILE A 94 9.64 4.65 5.76
C ILE A 94 9.87 6.10 5.36
N GLU A 95 11.03 6.68 5.71
CA GLU A 95 11.38 8.05 5.33
C GLU A 95 11.38 8.24 3.80
N THR A 96 11.82 7.25 3.04
CA THR A 96 11.79 7.28 1.57
C THR A 96 10.35 7.40 1.07
N VAL A 97 9.45 6.53 1.52
CA VAL A 97 8.04 6.57 1.12
C VAL A 97 7.37 7.89 1.54
N LEU A 98 7.64 8.36 2.75
CA LEU A 98 7.08 9.64 3.21
C LEU A 98 7.59 10.83 2.39
N LYS A 99 8.87 10.85 2.03
CA LYS A 99 9.41 11.90 1.14
C LYS A 99 8.74 11.89 -0.22
N GLU A 100 8.51 10.72 -0.80
CA GLU A 100 7.78 10.57 -2.06
C GLU A 100 6.33 11.04 -1.97
N LEU A 101 5.64 10.76 -0.87
CA LEU A 101 4.25 11.17 -0.65
C LEU A 101 4.10 12.68 -0.42
N ILE A 102 5.12 13.32 0.17
CA ILE A 102 5.09 14.76 0.49
C ILE A 102 5.63 15.59 -0.68
N SER A 103 6.61 15.08 -1.42
CA SER A 103 7.13 15.76 -2.61
C SER A 103 6.10 15.67 -3.74
N VAL A 104 5.71 16.81 -4.28
CA VAL A 104 4.94 16.89 -5.54
C VAL A 104 5.88 16.47 -6.67
N CYS A 105 6.16 15.19 -6.81
CA CYS A 105 6.99 14.65 -7.87
C CYS A 105 6.14 14.36 -9.09
N ASN A 106 6.49 14.98 -10.22
CA ASN A 106 5.92 14.69 -11.54
C ASN A 106 6.36 13.32 -12.08
N ASP A 107 7.41 12.73 -11.52
CA ASP A 107 7.89 11.40 -11.88
C ASP A 107 7.23 10.36 -10.97
N ILE A 108 6.32 9.57 -11.52
CA ILE A 108 5.66 8.47 -10.84
C ILE A 108 6.67 7.32 -10.72
N PRO A 109 7.15 6.99 -9.51
CA PRO A 109 8.04 5.85 -9.32
C PRO A 109 7.35 4.53 -9.68
N SER A 110 8.13 3.49 -9.89
CA SER A 110 7.68 2.15 -10.30
C SER A 110 6.65 1.47 -9.39
N ASN A 111 6.49 1.95 -8.15
CA ASN A 111 5.46 1.48 -7.21
C ASN A 111 4.37 2.55 -7.01
N ASP A 112 3.70 2.91 -8.11
CA ASP A 112 2.60 3.87 -8.07
C ASP A 112 1.29 3.30 -7.47
N GLY A 113 1.19 1.98 -7.34
CA GLY A 113 -0.03 1.32 -6.83
C GLY A 113 -1.15 1.17 -7.86
N THR A 114 -1.05 1.76 -9.04
CA THR A 114 -2.07 1.59 -10.10
C THR A 114 -2.15 0.16 -10.61
N ASN A 115 -1.04 -0.58 -10.54
CA ASN A 115 -0.92 -1.99 -10.88
C ASN A 115 -0.75 -2.85 -9.62
N TYR A 116 -1.56 -2.63 -8.60
CA TYR A 116 -1.46 -3.32 -7.32
C TYR A 116 -1.48 -4.85 -7.45
N GLU A 117 -2.27 -5.38 -8.38
CA GLU A 117 -2.38 -6.82 -8.61
C GLU A 117 -1.08 -7.41 -9.17
N ASP A 118 -0.47 -6.76 -10.16
CA ASP A 118 0.81 -7.17 -10.73
C ASP A 118 1.94 -7.03 -9.70
N THR A 119 1.93 -5.97 -8.92
CA THR A 119 2.87 -5.77 -7.81
C THR A 119 2.80 -6.92 -6.82
N LEU A 120 1.59 -7.33 -6.42
CA LEU A 120 1.39 -8.45 -5.52
C LEU A 120 1.82 -9.78 -6.15
N LYS A 121 1.45 -10.06 -7.41
CA LYS A 121 1.85 -11.28 -8.12
C LYS A 121 3.38 -11.41 -8.19
N ASN A 122 4.06 -10.33 -8.53
CA ASN A 122 5.53 -10.30 -8.56
C ASN A 122 6.13 -10.55 -7.17
N TRP A 123 5.57 -9.93 -6.13
CA TRP A 123 6.02 -10.16 -4.77
C TRP A 123 5.83 -11.61 -4.33
N ILE A 124 4.69 -12.24 -4.66
CA ILE A 124 4.39 -13.64 -4.36
C ILE A 124 5.44 -14.55 -4.99
N VAL A 125 5.78 -14.32 -6.26
CA VAL A 125 6.81 -15.10 -6.98
C VAL A 125 8.17 -14.95 -6.31
N LEU A 126 8.59 -13.72 -6.02
CA LEU A 126 9.90 -13.43 -5.44
C LEU A 126 10.06 -13.99 -4.02
N ASN A 127 8.99 -14.09 -3.26
CA ASN A 127 9.01 -14.58 -1.88
C ASN A 127 8.55 -16.03 -1.73
N HIS A 128 8.36 -16.76 -2.85
CA HIS A 128 7.95 -18.17 -2.88
C HIS A 128 6.63 -18.44 -2.11
N LYS A 129 5.68 -17.49 -2.22
CA LYS A 129 4.38 -17.55 -1.54
C LYS A 129 3.26 -18.15 -2.40
N GLN A 130 3.58 -18.70 -3.56
CA GLN A 130 2.61 -19.20 -4.54
C GLN A 130 1.74 -20.36 -4.02
N ASP A 131 2.24 -21.16 -3.09
CA ASP A 131 1.53 -22.29 -2.51
C ASP A 131 0.65 -21.89 -1.32
N GLU A 132 0.81 -20.69 -0.78
CA GLU A 132 0.01 -20.23 0.34
C GLU A 132 -1.43 -19.93 -0.08
N PRO A 133 -2.46 -20.52 0.61
CA PRO A 133 -3.86 -20.38 0.19
C PRO A 133 -4.34 -18.92 0.10
N CYS A 134 -3.83 -18.05 0.96
CA CYS A 134 -4.24 -16.63 0.99
C CYS A 134 -3.75 -15.83 -0.24
N TYR A 135 -2.73 -16.30 -0.96
CA TYR A 135 -2.21 -15.64 -2.16
C TYR A 135 -2.73 -16.22 -3.48
N LYS A 136 -3.74 -17.07 -3.44
CA LYS A 136 -4.43 -17.55 -4.65
C LYS A 136 -5.51 -16.56 -5.07
N PHE A 137 -5.45 -16.13 -6.34
CA PHE A 137 -6.43 -15.21 -6.93
C PHE A 137 -7.76 -15.88 -7.27
#